data_8e1f542bfa03fd6190a59f1fd251c014
#
_entry.id   8e1f542bfa03fd6190a59f1fd251c014
#
_cell.length_a   1.000
_cell.length_b   1.000
_cell.length_c   1.000
_cell.angle_alpha   90.00
_cell.angle_beta   90.00
_cell.angle_gamma   90.00
#
_symmetry.space_group_name_H-M   'P 1'
#
loop_
_entity.id
_entity.type
_entity.pdbx_description
1 polymer ?
#
loop_
_entity_poly.entity_id
_entity_poly.type
_entity_poly.pdbx_seq_one_letter_code
_entity_poly.pdbx_strand_id
1 'polypeptide(L)'
;MYIHNVGIFVKDLEGAKAFFESYFGATLFKTYNEPESNYYSYIMDLDGQAKLELMNKPSIVDEPKDPNRSGLAHICIHVETREQLDEIIARFKKDGYKIQYEPKNPTGGGEVRAVTFEDIVMEVNYTP
;
A
#
# COMPACT_ATOMS: atom_id res chain seq x y z
N MET A 1 11.95 8.91 18.84
CA MET A 1 10.76 9.42 18.12
C MET A 1 10.74 8.82 16.74
N TYR A 2 9.59 8.29 16.30
CA TYR A 2 9.41 7.69 14.97
C TYR A 2 7.92 7.75 14.58
N ILE A 3 7.64 7.59 13.29
CA ILE A 3 6.24 7.48 12.84
C ILE A 3 5.72 6.10 13.23
N HIS A 4 4.73 6.05 14.10
CA HIS A 4 4.12 4.78 14.52
C HIS A 4 3.26 4.19 13.40
N ASN A 5 2.37 4.99 12.84
CA ASN A 5 1.56 4.57 11.69
C ASN A 5 1.14 5.74 10.81
N VAL A 6 0.75 5.42 9.59
CA VAL A 6 0.10 6.32 8.64
C VAL A 6 -1.30 5.77 8.37
N GLY A 7 -2.33 6.58 8.59
CA GLY A 7 -3.72 6.18 8.40
C GLY A 7 -4.21 6.43 6.98
N ILE A 8 -4.95 5.46 6.44
CA ILE A 8 -5.53 5.51 5.10
C ILE A 8 -6.98 5.08 5.19
N PHE A 9 -7.90 5.91 4.70
CA PHE A 9 -9.27 5.48 4.52
C PHE A 9 -9.40 4.59 3.29
N VAL A 10 -10.05 3.44 3.46
CA VAL A 10 -10.33 2.49 2.38
C VAL A 10 -11.80 2.09 2.41
N LYS A 11 -12.38 1.86 1.24
CA LYS A 11 -13.77 1.42 1.11
C LYS A 11 -13.91 -0.06 1.47
N ASP A 12 -12.96 -0.87 0.99
CA ASP A 12 -12.90 -2.31 1.22
C ASP A 12 -11.78 -2.62 2.20
N LEU A 13 -12.11 -2.63 3.49
CA LEU A 13 -11.13 -2.85 4.56
C LEU A 13 -10.49 -4.25 4.46
N GLU A 14 -11.28 -5.28 4.21
CA GLU A 14 -10.78 -6.65 4.09
C GLU A 14 -9.92 -6.83 2.83
N GLY A 15 -10.33 -6.23 1.71
CA GLY A 15 -9.56 -6.26 0.48
C GLY A 15 -8.22 -5.52 0.61
N ALA A 16 -8.19 -4.39 1.32
CA ALA A 16 -6.96 -3.66 1.59
C ALA A 16 -6.01 -4.47 2.46
N LYS A 17 -6.53 -5.11 3.52
CA LYS A 17 -5.75 -6.00 4.39
C LYS A 17 -5.15 -7.14 3.56
N ALA A 18 -5.95 -7.82 2.76
CA ALA A 18 -5.51 -8.92 1.90
C ALA A 18 -4.44 -8.48 0.89
N PHE A 19 -4.56 -7.28 0.34
CA PHE A 19 -3.56 -6.71 -0.56
C PHE A 19 -2.19 -6.62 0.12
N PHE A 20 -2.11 -5.99 1.28
CA PHE A 20 -0.84 -5.82 1.97
C PHE A 20 -0.27 -7.15 2.50
N GLU A 21 -1.12 -8.06 2.97
CA GLU A 21 -0.69 -9.41 3.35
C GLU A 21 -0.11 -10.18 2.16
N SER A 22 -0.83 -10.18 1.05
CA SER A 22 -0.49 -11.00 -0.12
C SER A 22 0.71 -10.47 -0.90
N TYR A 23 0.79 -9.16 -1.11
CA TYR A 23 1.90 -8.56 -1.87
C TYR A 23 3.17 -8.39 -1.06
N PHE A 24 3.05 -8.03 0.21
CA PHE A 24 4.19 -7.55 1.00
C PHE A 24 4.43 -8.36 2.27
N GLY A 25 3.65 -9.39 2.50
CA GLY A 25 3.81 -10.19 3.72
C GLY A 25 3.48 -9.43 5.00
N ALA A 26 2.66 -8.38 4.90
CA ALA A 26 2.24 -7.63 6.07
C ALA A 26 1.48 -8.51 7.06
N THR A 27 1.62 -8.23 8.35
CA THR A 27 0.91 -8.94 9.40
C THR A 27 0.02 -7.98 10.17
N LEU A 28 -1.10 -8.50 10.68
CA LEU A 28 -2.01 -7.71 11.49
C LEU A 28 -1.39 -7.48 12.88
N PHE A 29 -1.09 -6.22 13.20
CA PHE A 29 -0.56 -5.83 14.50
C PHE A 29 -1.68 -5.60 15.50
N LYS A 30 -2.72 -4.86 15.12
CA LYS A 30 -3.82 -4.50 16.02
C LYS A 30 -5.09 -4.18 15.24
N THR A 31 -6.23 -4.50 15.84
CA THR A 31 -7.55 -4.14 15.34
C THR A 31 -8.20 -3.14 16.28
N TYR A 32 -8.81 -2.09 15.71
CA TYR A 32 -9.70 -1.21 16.43
C TYR A 32 -11.12 -1.35 15.92
N ASN A 33 -12.06 -1.33 16.84
CA ASN A 33 -13.49 -1.36 16.54
C ASN A 33 -14.19 -0.42 17.53
N GLU A 34 -14.82 0.62 16.99
CA GLU A 34 -15.67 1.50 17.78
C GLU A 34 -17.12 1.36 17.31
N PRO A 35 -17.93 0.54 18.01
CA PRO A 35 -19.28 0.19 17.54
C PRO A 35 -20.22 1.38 17.39
N GLU A 36 -20.11 2.41 18.23
CA GLU A 36 -21.00 3.58 18.18
C GLU A 36 -20.87 4.38 16.90
N SER A 37 -19.65 4.53 16.38
CA SER A 37 -19.37 5.25 15.14
C SER A 37 -19.23 4.31 13.93
N ASN A 38 -19.30 3.01 14.12
CA ASN A 38 -18.96 1.99 13.11
C ASN A 38 -17.57 2.23 12.47
N TYR A 39 -16.65 2.73 13.28
CA TYR A 39 -15.25 2.88 12.86
C TYR A 39 -14.52 1.57 13.09
N TYR A 40 -13.81 1.13 12.04
CA TYR A 40 -13.00 -0.09 12.08
C TYR A 40 -11.62 0.23 11.51
N SER A 41 -10.58 -0.34 12.12
CA SER A 41 -9.25 -0.25 11.52
C SER A 41 -8.42 -1.49 11.77
N TYR A 42 -7.50 -1.75 10.85
CA TYR A 42 -6.43 -2.72 10.96
C TYR A 42 -5.09 -2.01 10.89
N ILE A 43 -4.27 -2.16 11.90
CA ILE A 43 -2.88 -1.69 11.86
C ILE A 43 -2.02 -2.84 11.34
N MET A 44 -1.39 -2.62 10.17
CA MET A 44 -0.57 -3.61 9.47
C MET A 44 0.90 -3.33 9.69
N ASP A 45 1.64 -4.36 10.09
CA ASP A 45 3.08 -4.33 10.28
C ASP A 45 3.81 -4.86 9.04
N LEU A 46 4.82 -4.15 8.59
CA LEU A 46 5.64 -4.47 7.42
C LEU A 46 7.12 -4.71 7.80
N ASP A 47 7.36 -5.18 9.01
CA ASP A 47 8.71 -5.46 9.53
C ASP A 47 9.56 -4.20 9.74
N GLY A 48 8.92 -3.06 9.91
CA GLY A 48 9.58 -1.78 10.15
C GLY A 48 9.04 -1.08 11.38
N GLN A 49 9.51 0.15 11.63
CA GLN A 49 8.98 0.96 12.71
C GLN A 49 7.63 1.58 12.34
N ALA A 50 7.50 2.07 11.10
CA ALA A 50 6.25 2.63 10.63
C ALA A 50 5.29 1.53 10.18
N LYS A 51 4.03 1.66 10.57
CA LYS A 51 2.95 0.76 10.20
C LYS A 51 1.91 1.48 9.34
N LEU A 52 1.02 0.72 8.72
CA LEU A 52 -0.14 1.28 8.02
C LEU A 52 -1.39 1.01 8.85
N GLU A 53 -2.19 2.04 9.09
CA GLU A 53 -3.54 1.87 9.64
C GLU A 53 -4.56 1.97 8.53
N LEU A 54 -5.18 0.86 8.19
CA LEU A 54 -6.26 0.78 7.21
C LEU A 54 -7.57 1.05 7.93
N MET A 55 -8.30 2.06 7.53
CA MET A 55 -9.46 2.56 8.27
C MET A 55 -10.71 2.59 7.41
N ASN A 56 -11.84 2.29 8.04
CA ASN A 56 -13.14 2.40 7.40
C ASN A 56 -14.18 2.96 8.37
N LYS A 57 -15.12 3.72 7.84
CA LYS A 57 -16.32 4.21 8.54
C LYS A 57 -17.40 4.53 7.52
N PRO A 58 -18.71 4.54 7.90
CA PRO A 58 -19.80 4.75 6.94
C PRO A 58 -19.77 6.09 6.22
N SER A 59 -19.16 7.12 6.82
CA SER A 59 -19.13 8.48 6.27
C SER A 59 -17.96 8.74 5.31
N ILE A 60 -17.21 7.71 4.90
CA ILE A 60 -16.14 7.88 3.91
C ILE A 60 -16.74 8.35 2.59
N VAL A 61 -16.13 9.39 2.03
CA VAL A 61 -16.47 9.90 0.70
C VAL A 61 -15.43 9.36 -0.29
N ASP A 62 -15.92 8.72 -1.36
CA ASP A 62 -15.09 8.21 -2.44
C ASP A 62 -15.25 9.08 -3.67
N GLU A 63 -14.35 10.03 -3.83
CA GLU A 63 -14.31 10.94 -4.98
C GLU A 63 -13.07 10.63 -5.85
N PRO A 64 -13.13 10.95 -7.17
CA PRO A 64 -11.94 10.85 -8.01
C PRO A 64 -10.77 11.63 -7.42
N LYS A 65 -9.60 10.98 -7.41
CA LYS A 65 -8.40 11.57 -6.81
C LYS A 65 -7.58 12.29 -7.87
N ASP A 66 -7.52 13.60 -7.79
CA ASP A 66 -6.62 14.40 -8.63
C ASP A 66 -5.17 14.06 -8.24
N PRO A 67 -4.32 13.62 -9.18
CA PRO A 67 -2.93 13.28 -8.88
C PRO A 67 -2.09 14.47 -8.41
N ASN A 68 -2.56 15.69 -8.65
CA ASN A 68 -1.85 16.91 -8.26
C ASN A 68 -2.41 17.54 -6.97
N ARG A 69 -3.32 16.88 -6.30
CA ARG A 69 -3.85 17.39 -5.02
C ARG A 69 -2.80 17.31 -3.91
N SER A 70 -2.91 18.19 -2.93
CA SER A 70 -2.13 18.03 -1.69
C SER A 70 -2.61 16.79 -0.91
N GLY A 71 -1.73 16.20 -0.12
CA GLY A 71 -2.00 15.01 0.69
C GLY A 71 -1.13 13.83 0.30
N LEU A 72 -1.56 12.64 0.67
CA LEU A 72 -0.82 11.40 0.38
C LEU A 72 -0.71 11.19 -1.13
N ALA A 73 0.52 11.14 -1.64
CA ALA A 73 0.77 10.89 -3.06
C ALA A 73 0.94 9.40 -3.36
N HIS A 74 1.72 8.71 -2.56
CA HIS A 74 2.02 7.28 -2.72
C HIS A 74 2.50 6.67 -1.41
N ILE A 75 2.53 5.34 -1.40
CA ILE A 75 3.22 4.54 -0.38
C ILE A 75 4.38 3.86 -1.08
N CYS A 76 5.59 4.03 -0.55
CA CYS A 76 6.77 3.36 -1.09
C CYS A 76 7.23 2.25 -0.14
N ILE A 77 7.44 1.06 -0.70
CA ILE A 77 7.93 -0.11 0.03
C ILE A 77 9.29 -0.50 -0.55
N HIS A 78 10.27 -0.66 0.32
CA HIS A 78 11.58 -1.18 -0.04
C HIS A 78 11.57 -2.71 0.08
N VAL A 79 12.13 -3.39 -0.94
CA VAL A 79 12.33 -4.84 -0.92
C VAL A 79 13.81 -5.17 -0.88
N GLU A 80 14.14 -6.35 -0.36
CA GLU A 80 15.52 -6.73 -0.07
C GLU A 80 16.29 -7.25 -1.29
N THR A 81 15.57 -7.68 -2.34
CA THR A 81 16.21 -8.28 -3.52
C THR A 81 15.56 -7.78 -4.81
N ARG A 82 16.34 -7.84 -5.91
CA ARG A 82 15.80 -7.53 -7.24
C ARG A 82 14.72 -8.52 -7.66
N GLU A 83 14.87 -9.78 -7.29
CA GLU A 83 13.90 -10.83 -7.58
C GLU A 83 12.54 -10.53 -6.97
N GLN A 84 12.51 -10.04 -5.72
CA GLN A 84 11.25 -9.60 -5.09
C GLN A 84 10.59 -8.45 -5.85
N LEU A 85 11.38 -7.49 -6.30
CA LEU A 85 10.87 -6.38 -7.12
C LEU A 85 10.26 -6.89 -8.42
N ASP A 86 10.97 -7.77 -9.12
CA ASP A 86 10.52 -8.34 -10.39
C ASP A 86 9.25 -9.17 -10.23
N GLU A 87 9.12 -9.94 -9.14
CA GLU A 87 7.91 -10.71 -8.82
C GLU A 87 6.70 -9.79 -8.57
N ILE A 88 6.90 -8.69 -7.84
CA ILE A 88 5.84 -7.72 -7.59
C ILE A 88 5.40 -7.05 -8.88
N ILE A 89 6.34 -6.66 -9.74
CA ILE A 89 6.02 -6.09 -11.05
C ILE A 89 5.16 -7.06 -11.88
N ALA A 90 5.55 -8.32 -11.93
CA ALA A 90 4.81 -9.34 -12.65
C ALA A 90 3.39 -9.53 -12.10
N ARG A 91 3.24 -9.50 -10.76
CA ARG A 91 1.93 -9.60 -10.10
C ARG A 91 1.06 -8.39 -10.37
N PHE A 92 1.62 -7.18 -10.32
CA PHE A 92 0.87 -5.96 -10.67
C PHE A 92 0.30 -6.06 -12.07
N LYS A 93 1.10 -6.51 -13.03
CA LYS A 93 0.66 -6.71 -14.42
C LYS A 93 -0.42 -7.77 -14.53
N LYS A 94 -0.24 -8.91 -13.87
CA LYS A 94 -1.21 -10.01 -13.86
C LYS A 94 -2.55 -9.59 -13.26
N ASP A 95 -2.53 -8.80 -12.20
CA ASP A 95 -3.73 -8.34 -11.51
C ASP A 95 -4.38 -7.12 -12.19
N GLY A 96 -3.79 -6.64 -13.29
CA GLY A 96 -4.35 -5.57 -14.11
C GLY A 96 -4.13 -4.17 -13.56
N TYR A 97 -3.21 -3.97 -12.63
CA TYR A 97 -2.87 -2.65 -12.12
C TYR A 97 -2.08 -1.84 -13.15
N LYS A 98 -2.35 -0.54 -13.20
CA LYS A 98 -1.72 0.35 -14.18
C LYS A 98 -0.29 0.69 -13.74
N ILE A 99 0.69 0.17 -14.47
CA ILE A 99 2.09 0.54 -14.29
C ILE A 99 2.34 1.91 -14.90
N GLN A 100 2.84 2.85 -14.10
CA GLN A 100 3.23 4.17 -14.56
C GLN A 100 4.67 4.20 -15.04
N TYR A 101 5.56 3.50 -14.32
CA TYR A 101 6.91 3.21 -14.77
C TYR A 101 7.45 1.97 -14.06
N GLU A 102 8.49 1.39 -14.67
CA GLU A 102 9.20 0.23 -14.14
C GLU A 102 10.69 0.30 -14.54
N PRO A 103 11.56 -0.49 -13.88
CA PRO A 103 12.99 -0.49 -14.22
C PRO A 103 13.23 -0.85 -15.69
N LYS A 104 14.11 -0.11 -16.34
CA LYS A 104 14.51 -0.38 -17.73
C LYS A 104 15.66 -1.38 -17.80
N ASN A 105 16.50 -1.44 -16.77
CA ASN A 105 17.61 -2.38 -16.70
C ASN A 105 17.15 -3.71 -16.11
N PRO A 106 17.63 -4.85 -16.63
CA PRO A 106 17.21 -6.17 -16.14
C PRO A 106 17.80 -6.54 -14.77
N THR A 107 18.82 -5.85 -14.31
CA THR A 107 19.52 -6.11 -13.05
C THR A 107 19.83 -4.82 -12.32
N GLY A 108 20.25 -4.95 -11.05
CA GLY A 108 20.62 -3.81 -10.22
C GLY A 108 19.40 -3.16 -9.56
N GLY A 109 19.56 -1.94 -9.09
CA GLY A 109 18.50 -1.17 -8.43
C GLY A 109 17.39 -0.78 -9.38
N GLY A 110 16.24 -0.47 -8.84
CA GLY A 110 15.12 0.00 -9.63
C GLY A 110 13.88 0.25 -8.78
N GLU A 111 12.87 0.81 -9.43
CA GLU A 111 11.60 1.15 -8.81
C GLU A 111 10.47 0.93 -9.79
N VAL A 112 9.36 0.39 -9.30
CA VAL A 112 8.09 0.35 -10.00
C VAL A 112 7.12 1.30 -9.31
N ARG A 113 6.28 1.97 -10.10
CA ARG A 113 5.17 2.77 -9.61
C ARG A 113 3.89 2.31 -10.32
N ALA A 114 2.88 1.98 -9.55
CA ALA A 114 1.61 1.49 -10.06
C ALA A 114 0.42 2.11 -9.34
N VAL A 115 -0.67 2.32 -10.07
CA VAL A 115 -1.97 2.65 -9.49
C VAL A 115 -2.64 1.33 -9.13
N THR A 116 -2.90 1.13 -7.84
CA THR A 116 -3.40 -0.14 -7.31
C THR A 116 -4.86 -0.04 -6.85
N PHE A 117 -5.24 -0.86 -5.89
CA PHE A 117 -6.61 -0.89 -5.37
C PHE A 117 -7.04 0.51 -4.90
N GLU A 118 -8.29 0.87 -5.15
CA GLU A 118 -8.89 2.16 -4.76
C GLU A 118 -8.04 3.39 -5.16
N ASP A 119 -7.36 3.32 -6.31
CA ASP A 119 -6.48 4.37 -6.84
C ASP A 119 -5.31 4.74 -5.92
N ILE A 120 -4.94 3.88 -4.99
CA ILE A 120 -3.75 4.07 -4.17
C ILE A 120 -2.52 3.80 -5.02
N VAL A 121 -1.63 4.78 -5.07
CA VAL A 121 -0.37 4.65 -5.80
C VAL A 121 0.66 3.97 -4.91
N MET A 122 1.18 2.86 -5.38
CA MET A 122 2.26 2.12 -4.73
C MET A 122 3.55 2.31 -5.52
N GLU A 123 4.62 2.58 -4.80
CA GLU A 123 5.97 2.44 -5.31
C GLU A 123 6.64 1.27 -4.60
N VAL A 124 7.43 0.50 -5.33
CA VAL A 124 8.26 -0.55 -4.73
C VAL A 124 9.65 -0.38 -5.30
N ASN A 125 10.64 -0.30 -4.42
CA ASN A 125 12.02 -0.11 -4.86
C ASN A 125 12.96 -1.16 -4.28
N TYR A 126 14.05 -1.36 -4.99
CA TYR A 126 15.22 -2.11 -4.55
C TYR A 126 16.48 -1.28 -4.83
N THR A 127 17.35 -1.23 -3.84
CA THR A 127 18.69 -0.61 -3.95
C THR A 127 19.71 -1.63 -3.49
N PRO A 128 20.70 -1.97 -4.34
CA PRO A 128 21.74 -2.93 -3.98
C PRO A 128 22.56 -2.49 -2.78
#